data_13f2eeada1d4a74f03cfdab5e951c5af
#
_entry.id   13f2eeada1d4a74f03cfdab5e951c5af
#
_cell.length_a   1.000
_cell.length_b   1.000
_cell.length_c   1.000
_cell.angle_alpha   90.00
_cell.angle_beta   90.00
_cell.angle_gamma   90.00
#
_symmetry.space_group_name_H-M   'P 1'
#
loop_
_entity.id
_entity.type
_entity.pdbx_description
1 polymer ?
#
loop_
_entity_poly.entity_id
_entity_poly.type
_entity_poly.pdbx_seq_one_letter_code
_entity_poly.pdbx_strand_id
1 'polypeptide(L)'
;MLKGYLETLLDVTPEEQTRLHRALSQMNQQSLRMEALVHDLLLLSRLESTQADDVQQAVLVHGMLNRMREDAISISADKHHQIELDVPKEARVIGHPAELDSAFSNLITNAVKYTPENGVIKIRWWQDEKGAHLSVADNGLGIDPRHIPRLTERFYRPDNSRVTQTGGTGLGLAIVKHVLLRHNGSLEIQSALGKGSTFTCHFPPERLVSKPTAVAG
;
A
#
# COMPACT_ATOMS: atom_id res chain seq x y z
N MET A 1 20.85 -2.74 -14.13
CA MET A 1 22.12 -2.14 -14.60
C MET A 1 22.10 -0.62 -14.54
N LEU A 2 21.16 0.11 -15.20
CA LEU A 2 21.13 1.59 -15.21
C LEU A 2 21.10 2.21 -13.79
N LYS A 3 20.29 1.65 -12.88
CA LYS A 3 20.17 2.08 -11.48
C LYS A 3 21.53 2.03 -10.74
N GLY A 4 22.25 0.91 -10.85
CA GLY A 4 23.56 0.75 -10.18
C GLY A 4 24.61 1.74 -10.66
N TYR A 5 24.63 2.06 -11.96
CA TYR A 5 25.52 3.11 -12.49
C TYR A 5 25.15 4.49 -11.97
N LEU A 6 23.86 4.81 -11.87
CA LEU A 6 23.40 6.10 -11.33
C LEU A 6 23.70 6.25 -9.84
N GLU A 7 23.53 5.21 -9.04
CA GLU A 7 23.93 5.21 -7.62
C GLU A 7 25.43 5.41 -7.45
N THR A 8 26.26 4.69 -8.21
CA THR A 8 27.71 4.88 -8.19
C THR A 8 28.13 6.29 -8.61
N LEU A 9 27.49 6.88 -9.61
CA LEU A 9 27.79 8.25 -10.06
C LEU A 9 27.36 9.29 -9.01
N LEU A 10 26.26 9.08 -8.29
CA LEU A 10 25.82 9.96 -7.21
C LEU A 10 26.82 9.95 -6.04
N ASP A 11 27.34 8.77 -5.68
CA ASP A 11 28.29 8.59 -4.58
C ASP A 11 29.65 9.27 -4.84
N VAL A 12 30.09 9.32 -6.11
CA VAL A 12 31.40 9.91 -6.49
C VAL A 12 31.30 11.37 -6.98
N THR A 13 30.08 11.90 -7.15
CA THR A 13 29.91 13.27 -7.66
C THR A 13 29.85 14.23 -6.49
N PRO A 14 30.83 15.19 -6.33
CA PRO A 14 30.80 16.16 -5.26
C PRO A 14 29.53 17.03 -5.30
N GLU A 15 28.97 17.36 -4.14
CA GLU A 15 27.77 18.21 -4.02
C GLU A 15 27.93 19.61 -4.65
N GLU A 16 29.16 20.10 -4.76
CA GLU A 16 29.48 21.35 -5.43
C GLU A 16 29.18 21.37 -6.93
N GLN A 17 29.06 20.21 -7.57
CA GLN A 17 28.59 20.11 -8.97
C GLN A 17 27.05 20.01 -9.04
N THR A 18 26.38 21.00 -8.47
CA THR A 18 24.93 21.02 -8.19
C THR A 18 24.04 20.68 -9.39
N ARG A 19 24.45 21.01 -10.61
CA ARG A 19 23.65 20.69 -11.83
C ARG A 19 23.74 19.22 -12.20
N LEU A 20 24.93 18.64 -12.18
CA LEU A 20 25.16 17.25 -12.51
C LEU A 20 24.50 16.34 -11.45
N HIS A 21 24.72 16.64 -10.17
CA HIS A 21 24.11 15.91 -9.06
C HIS A 21 22.57 15.92 -9.12
N ARG A 22 21.96 17.08 -9.42
CA ARG A 22 20.50 17.17 -9.64
C ARG A 22 20.04 16.33 -10.81
N ALA A 23 20.76 16.37 -11.94
CA ALA A 23 20.41 15.57 -13.11
C ALA A 23 20.49 14.07 -12.81
N LEU A 24 21.55 13.61 -12.15
CA LEU A 24 21.72 12.22 -11.74
C LEU A 24 20.63 11.79 -10.74
N SER A 25 20.31 12.62 -9.77
CA SER A 25 19.22 12.36 -8.81
C SER A 25 17.85 12.23 -9.50
N GLN A 26 17.55 13.10 -10.48
CA GLN A 26 16.34 13.02 -11.27
C GLN A 26 16.31 11.74 -12.12
N MET A 27 17.42 11.37 -12.75
CA MET A 27 17.52 10.13 -13.53
C MET A 27 17.32 8.90 -12.64
N ASN A 28 17.91 8.87 -11.44
CA ASN A 28 17.71 7.79 -10.47
C ASN A 28 16.25 7.69 -10.03
N GLN A 29 15.61 8.81 -9.72
CA GLN A 29 14.18 8.84 -9.41
C GLN A 29 13.31 8.29 -10.54
N GLN A 30 13.60 8.65 -11.79
CA GLN A 30 12.86 8.12 -12.95
C GLN A 30 13.10 6.63 -13.14
N SER A 31 14.33 6.14 -12.94
CA SER A 31 14.65 4.71 -13.00
C SER A 31 13.88 3.91 -11.95
N LEU A 32 13.85 4.37 -10.70
CA LEU A 32 13.08 3.75 -9.61
C LEU A 32 11.57 3.74 -9.90
N ARG A 33 11.07 4.83 -10.49
CA ARG A 33 9.66 4.92 -10.89
C ARG A 33 9.32 3.95 -12.01
N MET A 34 10.19 3.78 -13.00
CA MET A 34 10.01 2.81 -14.09
C MET A 34 10.05 1.37 -13.55
N GLU A 35 10.98 1.06 -12.64
CA GLU A 35 11.06 -0.25 -11.98
C GLU A 35 9.75 -0.59 -11.24
N ALA A 36 9.22 0.36 -10.46
CA ALA A 36 7.95 0.20 -9.76
C ALA A 36 6.77 0.00 -10.74
N LEU A 37 6.73 0.76 -11.84
CA LEU A 37 5.69 0.60 -12.88
C LEU A 37 5.71 -0.79 -13.51
N VAL A 38 6.90 -1.28 -13.89
CA VAL A 38 7.06 -2.62 -14.49
C VAL A 38 6.63 -3.69 -13.50
N HIS A 39 7.06 -3.58 -12.24
CA HIS A 39 6.67 -4.51 -11.18
C HIS A 39 5.14 -4.55 -10.99
N ASP A 40 4.51 -3.38 -10.87
CA ASP A 40 3.06 -3.24 -10.69
C ASP A 40 2.27 -3.82 -11.87
N LEU A 41 2.74 -3.58 -13.12
CA LEU A 41 2.13 -4.13 -14.33
C LEU A 41 2.23 -5.65 -14.40
N LEU A 42 3.40 -6.21 -14.08
CA LEU A 42 3.61 -7.66 -14.04
C LEU A 42 2.74 -8.31 -12.96
N LEU A 43 2.64 -7.67 -11.80
CA LEU A 43 1.75 -8.14 -10.72
C LEU A 43 0.29 -8.13 -11.17
N LEU A 44 -0.20 -7.01 -11.72
CA LEU A 44 -1.57 -6.92 -12.24
C LEU A 44 -1.85 -7.97 -13.33
N SER A 45 -0.91 -8.18 -14.25
CA SER A 45 -1.04 -9.21 -15.29
C SER A 45 -1.18 -10.61 -14.68
N ARG A 46 -0.42 -10.92 -13.62
CA ARG A 46 -0.56 -12.19 -12.88
C ARG A 46 -1.88 -12.30 -12.13
N LEU A 47 -2.33 -11.22 -11.49
CA LEU A 47 -3.59 -11.18 -10.76
C LEU A 47 -4.81 -11.38 -11.68
N GLU A 48 -4.70 -11.02 -12.95
CA GLU A 48 -5.75 -11.17 -13.96
C GLU A 48 -5.72 -12.53 -14.65
N SER A 49 -4.59 -13.22 -14.64
CA SER A 49 -4.49 -14.55 -15.20
C SER A 49 -5.14 -15.57 -14.26
N THR A 50 -6.04 -16.39 -14.80
CA THR A 50 -6.76 -17.45 -14.06
C THR A 50 -5.85 -18.64 -13.67
N GLN A 51 -4.58 -18.62 -14.07
CA GLN A 51 -3.62 -19.73 -13.91
C GLN A 51 -2.62 -19.54 -12.75
N ALA A 52 -2.92 -18.71 -11.77
CA ALA A 52 -2.03 -18.62 -10.62
C ALA A 52 -2.17 -19.87 -9.74
N ASP A 53 -1.06 -20.54 -9.46
CA ASP A 53 -0.94 -21.61 -8.45
C ASP A 53 -1.56 -21.10 -7.14
N ASP A 54 -2.70 -21.63 -6.79
CA ASP A 54 -3.56 -21.13 -5.71
C ASP A 54 -3.10 -21.69 -4.35
N VAL A 55 -1.81 -21.50 -4.02
CA VAL A 55 -1.29 -21.85 -2.69
C VAL A 55 -1.75 -20.79 -1.70
N GLN A 56 -3.01 -20.92 -1.29
CA GLN A 56 -3.55 -20.12 -0.21
C GLN A 56 -3.12 -20.72 1.13
N GLN A 57 -2.68 -19.88 2.05
CA GLN A 57 -2.26 -20.30 3.37
C GLN A 57 -2.75 -19.35 4.46
N ALA A 58 -2.70 -19.81 5.71
CA ALA A 58 -3.00 -18.97 6.86
C ALA A 58 -1.86 -17.95 7.08
N VAL A 59 -2.08 -16.72 6.67
CA VAL A 59 -1.11 -15.61 6.80
C VAL A 59 -1.25 -14.95 8.16
N LEU A 60 -0.15 -14.84 8.91
CA LEU A 60 -0.10 -14.10 10.18
C LEU A 60 -0.03 -12.59 9.89
N VAL A 61 -1.18 -11.92 10.01
CA VAL A 61 -1.35 -10.50 9.65
C VAL A 61 -0.57 -9.58 10.59
N HIS A 62 -0.50 -9.92 11.88
CA HIS A 62 0.21 -9.11 12.88
C HIS A 62 1.67 -8.85 12.49
N GLY A 63 2.43 -9.90 12.15
CA GLY A 63 3.84 -9.76 11.76
C GLY A 63 4.02 -8.93 10.47
N MET A 64 3.13 -9.14 9.50
CA MET A 64 3.12 -8.41 8.24
C MET A 64 2.87 -6.91 8.47
N LEU A 65 1.83 -6.54 9.22
CA LEU A 65 1.47 -5.14 9.47
C LEU A 65 2.49 -4.43 10.37
N ASN A 66 3.12 -5.13 11.33
CA ASN A 66 4.20 -4.54 12.12
C ASN A 66 5.39 -4.15 11.24
N ARG A 67 5.85 -5.03 10.36
CA ARG A 67 6.92 -4.72 9.41
C ARG A 67 6.56 -3.52 8.54
N MET A 68 5.36 -3.52 7.96
CA MET A 68 4.88 -2.40 7.13
C MET A 68 4.78 -1.09 7.91
N ARG A 69 4.43 -1.13 9.20
CA ARG A 69 4.44 0.04 10.06
C ARG A 69 5.85 0.60 10.25
N GLU A 70 6.83 -0.26 10.53
CA GLU A 70 8.24 0.17 10.67
C GLU A 70 8.78 0.77 9.35
N ASP A 71 8.47 0.14 8.22
CA ASP A 71 8.80 0.66 6.89
C ASP A 71 8.15 2.05 6.67
N ALA A 72 6.87 2.20 7.02
CA ALA A 72 6.14 3.45 6.91
C ALA A 72 6.73 4.56 7.82
N ILE A 73 7.14 4.23 9.05
CA ILE A 73 7.83 5.16 9.95
C ILE A 73 9.14 5.62 9.31
N SER A 74 9.92 4.71 8.75
CA SER A 74 11.18 5.04 8.07
C SER A 74 10.98 5.96 6.86
N ILE A 75 10.00 5.65 6.00
CA ILE A 75 9.67 6.48 4.82
C ILE A 75 9.15 7.86 5.22
N SER A 76 8.48 7.96 6.37
CA SER A 76 7.86 9.20 6.84
C SER A 76 8.72 10.01 7.80
N ALA A 77 10.01 9.68 7.96
CA ALA A 77 10.89 10.31 8.93
C ALA A 77 10.89 11.85 8.86
N ASP A 78 10.94 12.40 7.65
CA ASP A 78 10.94 13.86 7.42
C ASP A 78 9.57 14.51 7.66
N LYS A 79 8.49 13.72 7.71
CA LYS A 79 7.12 14.22 7.90
C LYS A 79 6.61 14.05 9.34
N HIS A 80 7.33 13.33 10.19
CA HIS A 80 6.98 13.11 11.60
C HIS A 80 5.56 12.59 11.83
N HIS A 81 5.09 11.65 11.00
CA HIS A 81 3.77 11.07 11.16
C HIS A 81 3.65 10.24 12.44
N GLN A 82 2.48 10.30 13.07
CA GLN A 82 2.08 9.37 14.12
C GLN A 82 1.41 8.16 13.47
N ILE A 83 2.07 6.98 13.49
CA ILE A 83 1.56 5.76 12.86
C ILE A 83 1.15 4.77 13.95
N GLU A 84 -0.17 4.67 14.17
CA GLU A 84 -0.78 3.79 15.14
C GLU A 84 -1.12 2.43 14.50
N LEU A 85 -0.89 1.34 15.24
CA LEU A 85 -1.23 -0.02 14.80
C LEU A 85 -2.06 -0.72 15.88
N ASP A 86 -3.27 -1.11 15.51
CA ASP A 86 -4.19 -1.90 16.33
C ASP A 86 -4.49 -3.22 15.62
N VAL A 87 -3.77 -4.28 16.00
CA VAL A 87 -3.90 -5.62 15.41
C VAL A 87 -3.70 -6.70 16.47
N PRO A 88 -4.63 -7.65 16.62
CA PRO A 88 -4.46 -8.78 17.54
C PRO A 88 -3.25 -9.64 17.14
N LYS A 89 -2.47 -10.11 18.12
CA LYS A 89 -1.26 -10.92 17.89
C LYS A 89 -1.55 -12.18 17.07
N GLU A 90 -2.70 -12.79 17.27
CA GLU A 90 -3.12 -14.03 16.61
C GLU A 90 -3.92 -13.79 15.31
N ALA A 91 -4.00 -12.54 14.84
CA ALA A 91 -4.73 -12.20 13.63
C ALA A 91 -4.19 -12.95 12.42
N ARG A 92 -5.08 -13.71 11.76
CA ARG A 92 -4.75 -14.51 10.58
C ARG A 92 -5.84 -14.37 9.53
N VAL A 93 -5.44 -14.52 8.27
CA VAL A 93 -6.35 -14.59 7.12
C VAL A 93 -5.85 -15.64 6.13
N ILE A 94 -6.77 -16.37 5.50
CA ILE A 94 -6.43 -17.33 4.44
C ILE A 94 -6.26 -16.55 3.15
N GLY A 95 -5.06 -16.61 2.57
CA GLY A 95 -4.77 -15.88 1.35
C GLY A 95 -3.37 -16.16 0.81
N HIS A 96 -3.01 -15.42 -0.24
CA HIS A 96 -1.69 -15.47 -0.84
C HIS A 96 -0.79 -14.39 -0.22
N PRO A 97 0.30 -14.75 0.51
CA PRO A 97 1.08 -13.78 1.28
C PRO A 97 1.61 -12.59 0.47
N ALA A 98 2.17 -12.85 -0.71
CA ALA A 98 2.74 -11.80 -1.56
C ALA A 98 1.67 -10.84 -2.12
N GLU A 99 0.47 -11.35 -2.43
CA GLU A 99 -0.64 -10.51 -2.90
C GLU A 99 -1.17 -9.64 -1.76
N LEU A 100 -1.37 -10.21 -0.56
CA LEU A 100 -1.80 -9.46 0.63
C LEU A 100 -0.75 -8.40 1.03
N ASP A 101 0.53 -8.77 0.99
CA ASP A 101 1.64 -7.86 1.25
C ASP A 101 1.59 -6.65 0.31
N SER A 102 1.44 -6.89 -0.99
CA SER A 102 1.34 -5.84 -1.98
C SER A 102 0.11 -4.94 -1.77
N ALA A 103 -1.07 -5.54 -1.49
CA ALA A 103 -2.28 -4.76 -1.27
C ALA A 103 -2.18 -3.86 -0.03
N PHE A 104 -1.73 -4.40 1.09
CA PHE A 104 -1.64 -3.66 2.35
C PHE A 104 -0.56 -2.58 2.31
N SER A 105 0.59 -2.89 1.72
CA SER A 105 1.68 -1.93 1.49
C SER A 105 1.22 -0.76 0.62
N ASN A 106 0.44 -1.00 -0.44
CA ASN A 106 -0.11 0.06 -1.28
C ASN A 106 -1.03 1.02 -0.50
N LEU A 107 -1.87 0.50 0.40
CA LEU A 107 -2.73 1.35 1.23
C LEU A 107 -1.92 2.19 2.22
N ILE A 108 -0.98 1.57 2.93
CA ILE A 108 -0.16 2.24 3.95
C ILE A 108 0.75 3.30 3.30
N THR A 109 1.37 2.98 2.16
CA THR A 109 2.22 3.92 1.42
C THR A 109 1.41 5.10 0.89
N ASN A 110 0.17 4.86 0.43
CA ASN A 110 -0.72 5.94 0.05
C ASN A 110 -1.05 6.85 1.23
N ALA A 111 -1.33 6.32 2.41
CA ALA A 111 -1.56 7.12 3.61
C ALA A 111 -0.34 8.00 3.94
N VAL A 112 0.87 7.42 3.99
CA VAL A 112 2.12 8.18 4.21
C VAL A 112 2.32 9.29 3.17
N LYS A 113 1.99 8.99 1.92
CA LYS A 113 2.17 9.91 0.81
C LYS A 113 1.26 11.13 0.89
N TYR A 114 -0.02 10.92 1.20
CA TYR A 114 -1.06 11.95 1.13
C TYR A 114 -1.37 12.61 2.47
N THR A 115 -0.73 12.18 3.54
CA THR A 115 -0.78 12.81 4.84
C THR A 115 0.28 13.92 4.93
N PRO A 116 -0.07 15.14 5.37
CA PRO A 116 0.89 16.22 5.59
C PRO A 116 1.75 15.95 6.82
N GLU A 117 2.78 16.79 7.02
CA GLU A 117 3.65 16.74 8.21
C GLU A 117 2.86 16.73 9.51
N ASN A 118 3.35 15.97 10.51
CA ASN A 118 2.73 15.77 11.82
C ASN A 118 1.32 15.14 11.76
N GLY A 119 0.95 14.54 10.62
CA GLY A 119 -0.34 13.88 10.49
C GLY A 119 -0.40 12.52 11.19
N VAL A 120 -1.61 11.97 11.27
CA VAL A 120 -1.91 10.72 11.96
C VAL A 120 -2.38 9.67 10.96
N ILE A 121 -1.80 8.48 11.03
CA ILE A 121 -2.17 7.31 10.23
C ILE A 121 -2.52 6.19 11.19
N LYS A 122 -3.72 5.60 11.05
CA LYS A 122 -4.21 4.51 11.88
C LYS A 122 -4.40 3.25 11.04
N ILE A 123 -3.70 2.19 11.42
CA ILE A 123 -3.79 0.87 10.79
C ILE A 123 -4.51 -0.03 11.79
N ARG A 124 -5.68 -0.53 11.42
CA ARG A 124 -6.49 -1.37 12.30
C ARG A 124 -6.91 -2.66 11.61
N TRP A 125 -6.80 -3.77 12.34
CA TRP A 125 -7.32 -5.08 11.94
C TRP A 125 -8.34 -5.56 12.95
N TRP A 126 -9.50 -6.02 12.48
CA TRP A 126 -10.49 -6.68 13.31
C TRP A 126 -11.17 -7.81 12.57
N GLN A 127 -11.90 -8.64 13.30
CA GLN A 127 -12.70 -9.73 12.79
C GLN A 127 -14.08 -9.67 13.45
N ASP A 128 -15.12 -9.95 12.68
CA ASP A 128 -16.49 -10.04 13.12
C ASP A 128 -17.26 -11.13 12.32
N GLU A 129 -18.57 -11.16 12.46
CA GLU A 129 -19.44 -12.13 11.75
C GLU A 129 -19.39 -11.96 10.23
N LYS A 130 -19.00 -10.80 9.74
CA LYS A 130 -18.88 -10.52 8.30
C LYS A 130 -17.51 -10.88 7.73
N GLY A 131 -16.55 -11.26 8.58
CA GLY A 131 -15.23 -11.70 8.17
C GLY A 131 -14.07 -10.97 8.83
N ALA A 132 -12.97 -10.79 8.09
CA ALA A 132 -11.80 -10.04 8.52
C ALA A 132 -11.71 -8.71 7.78
N HIS A 133 -11.19 -7.71 8.48
CA HIS A 133 -11.13 -6.35 7.94
C HIS A 133 -9.80 -5.69 8.28
N LEU A 134 -9.23 -4.99 7.28
CA LEU A 134 -8.10 -4.08 7.48
C LEU A 134 -8.52 -2.68 7.09
N SER A 135 -8.43 -1.72 8.00
CA SER A 135 -8.57 -0.32 7.66
C SER A 135 -7.25 0.44 7.81
N VAL A 136 -7.00 1.32 6.85
CA VAL A 136 -5.94 2.33 6.90
C VAL A 136 -6.61 3.68 6.80
N ALA A 137 -6.56 4.44 7.88
CA ALA A 137 -7.18 5.77 7.99
C ALA A 137 -6.09 6.82 8.15
N ASP A 138 -6.25 7.93 7.44
CA ASP A 138 -5.37 9.10 7.51
C ASP A 138 -6.17 10.38 7.75
N ASN A 139 -5.55 11.40 8.34
CA ASN A 139 -6.10 12.75 8.45
C ASN A 139 -5.50 13.70 7.40
N GLY A 140 -5.19 13.17 6.22
CA GLY A 140 -4.53 13.86 5.13
C GLY A 140 -5.44 14.76 4.30
N LEU A 141 -5.07 14.96 3.05
CA LEU A 141 -5.74 15.88 2.12
C LEU A 141 -7.19 15.49 1.83
N GLY A 142 -7.55 14.22 2.00
CA GLY A 142 -8.83 13.68 1.59
C GLY A 142 -9.02 13.70 0.07
N ILE A 143 -10.15 13.18 -0.38
CA ILE A 143 -10.44 12.96 -1.80
C ILE A 143 -11.82 13.56 -2.12
N ASP A 144 -11.93 14.28 -3.23
CA ASP A 144 -13.22 14.76 -3.72
C ASP A 144 -14.10 13.54 -4.07
N PRO A 145 -15.36 13.49 -3.61
CA PRO A 145 -16.27 12.36 -3.86
C PRO A 145 -16.41 11.99 -5.34
N ARG A 146 -16.27 12.93 -6.27
CA ARG A 146 -16.32 12.69 -7.71
C ARG A 146 -15.24 11.73 -8.21
N HIS A 147 -14.10 11.65 -7.52
CA HIS A 147 -12.98 10.80 -7.89
C HIS A 147 -13.06 9.41 -7.29
N ILE A 148 -13.79 9.21 -6.17
CA ILE A 148 -13.84 7.94 -5.44
C ILE A 148 -14.19 6.74 -6.33
N PRO A 149 -15.23 6.79 -7.20
CA PRO A 149 -15.60 5.64 -8.04
C PRO A 149 -14.51 5.21 -9.02
N ARG A 150 -13.59 6.12 -9.35
CA ARG A 150 -12.56 5.93 -10.36
C ARG A 150 -11.17 5.61 -9.78
N LEU A 151 -10.98 5.71 -8.46
CA LEU A 151 -9.67 5.54 -7.82
C LEU A 151 -9.03 4.18 -8.06
N THR A 152 -9.83 3.15 -8.32
CA THR A 152 -9.36 1.79 -8.63
C THR A 152 -9.18 1.53 -10.13
N GLU A 153 -9.42 2.53 -11.00
CA GLU A 153 -9.08 2.46 -12.42
C GLU A 153 -7.55 2.54 -12.58
N ARG A 154 -6.99 1.82 -13.55
CA ARG A 154 -5.54 1.85 -13.83
C ARG A 154 -5.11 3.23 -14.31
N PHE A 155 -3.97 3.69 -13.80
CA PHE A 155 -3.37 4.99 -14.13
C PHE A 155 -4.22 6.19 -13.75
N TYR A 156 -5.38 5.97 -13.10
CA TYR A 156 -6.22 7.08 -12.69
C TYR A 156 -5.59 7.84 -11.52
N ARG A 157 -5.55 9.15 -11.65
CA ARG A 157 -5.11 10.08 -10.62
C ARG A 157 -6.03 11.30 -10.65
N PRO A 158 -6.58 11.75 -9.51
CA PRO A 158 -7.23 13.06 -9.45
C PRO A 158 -6.25 14.16 -9.89
N ASP A 159 -6.70 15.07 -10.74
CA ASP A 159 -5.91 16.21 -11.24
C ASP A 159 -5.66 17.24 -10.11
N ASN A 160 -4.78 16.92 -9.19
CA ASN A 160 -4.29 17.87 -8.19
C ASN A 160 -2.83 18.19 -8.49
N SER A 161 -2.60 19.31 -9.17
CA SER A 161 -1.27 19.82 -9.55
C SER A 161 -0.27 19.97 -8.37
N ARG A 162 -0.76 20.03 -7.13
CA ARG A 162 0.09 20.07 -5.91
C ARG A 162 0.67 18.71 -5.49
N VAL A 163 0.12 17.60 -5.98
CA VAL A 163 0.53 16.23 -5.61
C VAL A 163 1.35 15.55 -6.73
N THR A 164 1.54 16.22 -7.86
CA THR A 164 2.34 15.68 -8.99
C THR A 164 3.81 15.44 -8.64
N GLN A 165 4.35 16.15 -7.63
CA GLN A 165 5.73 15.95 -7.18
C GLN A 165 5.95 14.63 -6.40
N THR A 166 4.88 14.04 -5.82
CA THR A 166 4.99 12.87 -4.94
C THR A 166 4.98 11.52 -5.68
N GLY A 167 5.25 11.47 -6.97
CA GLY A 167 5.46 10.25 -7.77
C GLY A 167 4.57 9.06 -7.40
N GLY A 168 3.66 8.63 -8.25
CA GLY A 168 2.87 7.40 -8.07
C GLY A 168 2.50 6.87 -9.44
N THR A 169 2.42 5.55 -9.56
CA THR A 169 2.12 4.84 -10.81
C THR A 169 0.65 4.99 -11.23
N GLY A 170 -0.25 5.23 -10.26
CA GLY A 170 -1.70 5.15 -10.46
C GLY A 170 -2.20 3.70 -10.56
N LEU A 171 -1.38 2.73 -10.16
CA LEU A 171 -1.70 1.30 -10.22
C LEU A 171 -2.00 0.71 -8.83
N GLY A 172 -1.52 1.32 -7.76
CA GLY A 172 -1.60 0.74 -6.42
C GLY A 172 -3.01 0.38 -5.97
N LEU A 173 -4.02 1.26 -6.16
CA LEU A 173 -5.40 0.94 -5.80
C LEU A 173 -6.06 -0.05 -6.77
N ALA A 174 -5.62 -0.11 -8.02
CA ALA A 174 -6.03 -1.18 -8.94
C ALA A 174 -5.49 -2.53 -8.46
N ILE A 175 -4.24 -2.60 -8.00
CA ILE A 175 -3.66 -3.81 -7.38
C ILE A 175 -4.47 -4.23 -6.16
N VAL A 176 -4.76 -3.30 -5.23
CA VAL A 176 -5.60 -3.58 -4.05
C VAL A 176 -6.93 -4.20 -4.45
N LYS A 177 -7.62 -3.60 -5.43
CA LYS A 177 -8.90 -4.12 -5.94
C LYS A 177 -8.77 -5.54 -6.49
N HIS A 178 -7.77 -5.81 -7.34
CA HIS A 178 -7.59 -7.12 -7.95
C HIS A 178 -7.20 -8.19 -6.92
N VAL A 179 -6.34 -7.85 -5.97
CA VAL A 179 -6.01 -8.74 -4.84
C VAL A 179 -7.27 -9.09 -4.05
N LEU A 180 -8.08 -8.09 -3.68
CA LEU A 180 -9.31 -8.35 -2.94
C LEU A 180 -10.29 -9.21 -3.74
N LEU A 181 -10.48 -8.96 -5.04
CA LEU A 181 -11.33 -9.80 -5.90
C LEU A 181 -10.87 -11.26 -5.90
N ARG A 182 -9.57 -11.54 -5.98
CA ARG A 182 -9.03 -12.92 -5.89
C ARG A 182 -9.25 -13.56 -4.53
N HIS A 183 -9.38 -12.75 -3.49
CA HIS A 183 -9.69 -13.21 -2.13
C HIS A 183 -11.20 -13.16 -1.80
N ASN A 184 -12.07 -12.98 -2.80
CA ASN A 184 -13.53 -12.80 -2.65
C ASN A 184 -13.89 -11.63 -1.71
N GLY A 185 -12.98 -10.67 -1.60
CA GLY A 185 -13.10 -9.48 -0.76
C GLY A 185 -13.56 -8.24 -1.52
N SER A 186 -13.69 -7.14 -0.81
CA SER A 186 -14.05 -5.84 -1.36
C SER A 186 -13.27 -4.70 -0.71
N LEU A 187 -13.20 -3.56 -1.41
CA LEU A 187 -12.60 -2.32 -0.92
C LEU A 187 -13.70 -1.29 -0.69
N GLU A 188 -13.78 -0.77 0.53
CA GLU A 188 -14.58 0.39 0.87
C GLU A 188 -13.69 1.61 1.00
N ILE A 189 -14.14 2.78 0.49
CA ILE A 189 -13.40 4.04 0.54
C ILE A 189 -14.32 5.11 1.10
N GLN A 190 -13.94 5.68 2.23
CA GLN A 190 -14.60 6.82 2.86
C GLN A 190 -13.60 7.98 2.88
N SER A 191 -13.96 9.12 2.27
CA SER A 191 -13.08 10.28 2.23
C SER A 191 -13.86 11.57 2.02
N ALA A 192 -13.30 12.66 2.53
CA ALA A 192 -13.78 14.01 2.26
C ALA A 192 -12.59 14.97 2.20
N LEU A 193 -12.63 15.93 1.30
CA LEU A 193 -11.57 16.93 1.15
C LEU A 193 -11.27 17.63 2.48
N GLY A 194 -9.98 17.69 2.85
CA GLY A 194 -9.49 18.31 4.06
C GLY A 194 -9.77 17.52 5.36
N LYS A 195 -10.38 16.33 5.27
CA LYS A 195 -10.69 15.49 6.45
C LYS A 195 -9.92 14.17 6.48
N GLY A 196 -9.18 13.87 5.41
CA GLY A 196 -8.48 12.60 5.26
C GLY A 196 -9.31 11.52 4.59
N SER A 197 -8.79 10.30 4.62
CA SER A 197 -9.39 9.13 3.97
C SER A 197 -9.32 7.91 4.86
N THR A 198 -10.26 7.00 4.66
CA THR A 198 -10.24 5.64 5.24
C THR A 198 -10.47 4.64 4.14
N PHE A 199 -9.52 3.74 3.96
CA PHE A 199 -9.59 2.61 3.04
C PHE A 199 -9.77 1.33 3.85
N THR A 200 -10.85 0.58 3.60
CA THR A 200 -11.13 -0.66 4.32
C THR A 200 -11.20 -1.83 3.36
N CYS A 201 -10.31 -2.80 3.56
CA CYS A 201 -10.37 -4.12 2.91
C CYS A 201 -11.29 -5.03 3.71
N HIS A 202 -12.24 -5.66 3.06
CA HIS A 202 -13.13 -6.66 3.64
C HIS A 202 -12.82 -8.02 3.04
N PHE A 203 -12.58 -9.01 3.90
CA PHE A 203 -12.40 -10.42 3.55
C PHE A 203 -13.57 -11.21 4.11
N PRO A 204 -14.24 -12.07 3.32
CA PRO A 204 -15.41 -12.80 3.79
C PRO A 204 -15.07 -13.83 4.86
N PRO A 205 -16.07 -14.35 5.60
CA PRO A 205 -15.87 -15.30 6.71
C PRO A 205 -15.08 -16.56 6.33
N GLU A 206 -15.18 -17.01 5.08
CA GLU A 206 -14.45 -18.18 4.56
C GLU A 206 -12.94 -17.97 4.55
N ARG A 207 -12.48 -16.73 4.66
CA ARG A 207 -11.06 -16.36 4.77
C ARG A 207 -10.55 -16.32 6.21
N LEU A 208 -11.45 -16.50 7.19
CA LEU A 208 -11.04 -16.62 8.58
C LEU A 208 -10.40 -17.98 8.84
N VAL A 209 -9.32 -17.98 9.60
CA VAL A 209 -8.76 -19.22 10.12
C VAL A 209 -9.65 -19.66 11.28
N SER A 210 -10.35 -20.78 11.12
CA SER A 210 -11.12 -21.38 12.20
C SER A 210 -10.22 -21.58 13.41
N LYS A 211 -10.61 -21.07 14.58
CA LYS A 211 -9.94 -21.47 15.83
C LYS A 211 -10.01 -22.99 15.90
N PRO A 212 -8.90 -23.69 16.23
CA PRO A 212 -8.99 -25.10 16.51
C PRO A 212 -10.04 -25.25 17.62
N THR A 213 -11.11 -25.96 17.30
CA THR A 213 -12.11 -26.36 18.30
C THR A 213 -11.35 -27.12 19.36
N ALA A 214 -11.25 -26.58 20.60
CA ALA A 214 -10.69 -27.31 21.70
C ALA A 214 -11.50 -28.61 21.82
N VAL A 215 -10.91 -29.72 21.45
CA VAL A 215 -11.48 -31.04 21.69
C VAL A 215 -11.56 -31.13 23.20
N ALA A 216 -12.80 -31.05 23.73
CA ALA A 216 -13.09 -31.33 25.10
C ALA A 216 -12.70 -32.79 25.36
N GLY A 217 -11.58 -32.98 26.08
CA GLY A 217 -11.14 -34.25 26.63
C GLY A 217 -11.76 -34.49 27.99
#